data_5b9acec6e2d1680e0d55686a4b99cbaa
#
_entry.id   5b9acec6e2d1680e0d55686a4b99cbaa
#
_cell.length_a   1.000
_cell.length_b   1.000
_cell.length_c   1.000
_cell.angle_alpha   90.00
_cell.angle_beta   90.00
_cell.angle_gamma   90.00
#
_symmetry.space_group_name_H-M   'P 1'
#
loop_
_entity.id
_entity.type
_entity.pdbx_description
1 polymer ?
#
loop_
_entity_poly.entity_id
_entity_poly.type
_entity_poly.pdbx_seq_one_letter_code
_entity_poly.pdbx_strand_id
1 'polypeptide(L)'
;MGAHPKAPSKIQVSDGWQALDRLIETYPEEILGHRTARRFNNTLPYLFKVLAAEQPLSIQAHPNREQAKNGFDREDHEGIPLTASDRNYKDDRHKPECICALTPFWAMEGFRPITEMVELLSAACPKALGDAIEFLKQNSSGNGFQRFFEALMTL
;
A
#
# COMPACT_ATOMS: atom_id res chain seq x y z
N MET A 1 13.52 -4.94 9.14
CA MET A 1 14.75 -4.19 8.81
C MET A 1 14.41 -3.23 7.68
N GLY A 2 14.79 -1.97 7.81
CA GLY A 2 14.53 -0.96 6.81
C GLY A 2 15.09 0.41 7.20
N ALA A 3 15.20 1.31 6.24
CA ALA A 3 15.71 2.67 6.38
C ALA A 3 14.60 3.72 6.20
N HIS A 4 13.39 3.43 6.71
CA HIS A 4 12.26 4.37 6.58
C HIS A 4 12.50 5.60 7.49
N PRO A 5 12.40 6.85 7.00
CA PRO A 5 12.76 8.05 7.75
C PRO A 5 12.04 8.22 9.10
N LYS A 6 10.77 7.77 9.19
CA LYS A 6 9.99 7.87 10.44
C LYS A 6 10.35 6.81 11.49
N ALA A 7 10.90 5.66 11.06
CA ALA A 7 11.21 4.54 11.95
C ALA A 7 12.34 3.67 11.36
N PRO A 8 13.57 4.17 11.26
CA PRO A 8 14.69 3.40 10.74
C PRO A 8 15.07 2.29 11.71
N SER A 9 15.53 1.17 11.17
CA SER A 9 16.23 0.16 11.97
C SER A 9 17.50 0.74 12.56
N LYS A 10 17.89 0.27 13.73
CA LYS A 10 19.17 0.65 14.35
C LYS A 10 20.16 -0.50 14.26
N ILE A 11 21.42 -0.17 14.08
CA ILE A 11 22.54 -1.10 14.03
C ILE A 11 23.53 -0.73 15.14
N GLN A 12 24.01 -1.74 15.87
CA GLN A 12 25.06 -1.54 16.86
C GLN A 12 26.41 -1.49 16.14
N VAL A 13 27.10 -0.38 16.32
CA VAL A 13 28.48 -0.15 15.88
C VAL A 13 29.38 0.08 17.09
N SER A 14 30.70 0.24 16.88
CA SER A 14 31.66 0.45 17.98
C SER A 14 31.25 1.58 18.93
N ASP A 15 30.69 2.65 18.39
CA ASP A 15 30.34 3.88 19.11
C ASP A 15 28.88 3.92 19.60
N GLY A 16 28.16 2.77 19.56
CA GLY A 16 26.79 2.64 20.02
C GLY A 16 25.79 2.34 18.91
N TRP A 17 24.49 2.62 19.17
CA TRP A 17 23.40 2.35 18.23
C TRP A 17 23.26 3.50 17.23
N GLN A 18 23.40 3.20 15.93
CA GLN A 18 23.17 4.15 14.85
C GLN A 18 21.97 3.76 13.99
N ALA A 19 21.28 4.76 13.46
CA ALA A 19 20.14 4.56 12.57
C ALA A 19 20.63 4.15 11.15
N LEU A 20 19.99 3.14 10.57
CA LEU A 20 20.38 2.55 9.30
C LEU A 20 20.30 3.55 8.13
N ASP A 21 19.31 4.42 8.14
CA ASP A 21 19.18 5.48 7.14
C ASP A 21 20.40 6.42 7.15
N ARG A 22 20.88 6.83 8.34
CA ARG A 22 22.07 7.68 8.48
C ARG A 22 23.35 6.99 8.05
N LEU A 23 23.48 5.71 8.36
CA LEU A 23 24.62 4.92 7.90
C LEU A 23 24.63 4.80 6.38
N ILE A 24 23.47 4.60 5.75
CA ILE A 24 23.36 4.53 4.29
C ILE A 24 23.68 5.90 3.65
N GLU A 25 23.22 7.00 4.23
CA GLU A 25 23.57 8.36 3.75
C GLU A 25 25.08 8.62 3.78
N THR A 26 25.75 8.13 4.82
CA THR A 26 27.18 8.37 5.01
C THR A 26 28.07 7.40 4.22
N TYR A 27 27.67 6.11 4.17
CA TYR A 27 28.44 5.01 3.59
C TYR A 27 27.58 4.16 2.64
N PRO A 28 27.03 4.74 1.57
CA PRO A 28 26.05 4.04 0.73
C PRO A 28 26.61 2.80 0.04
N GLU A 29 27.83 2.87 -0.48
CA GLU A 29 28.43 1.75 -1.20
C GLU A 29 28.87 0.62 -0.28
N GLU A 30 29.35 0.94 0.90
CA GLU A 30 29.76 -0.03 1.92
C GLU A 30 28.57 -0.79 2.51
N ILE A 31 27.43 -0.09 2.70
CA ILE A 31 26.23 -0.68 3.30
C ILE A 31 25.36 -1.41 2.27
N LEU A 32 25.14 -0.80 1.10
CA LEU A 32 24.24 -1.33 0.06
C LEU A 32 24.98 -2.17 -1.00
N GLY A 33 26.30 -1.99 -1.10
CA GLY A 33 27.11 -2.45 -2.22
C GLY A 33 26.97 -1.52 -3.44
N HIS A 34 28.04 -1.37 -4.20
CA HIS A 34 28.16 -0.45 -5.33
C HIS A 34 26.99 -0.56 -6.36
N ARG A 35 26.60 -1.79 -6.72
CA ARG A 35 25.52 -2.03 -7.69
C ARG A 35 24.16 -1.54 -7.18
N THR A 36 23.84 -1.81 -5.91
CA THR A 36 22.56 -1.40 -5.30
C THR A 36 22.51 0.10 -5.09
N ALA A 37 23.58 0.68 -4.56
CA ALA A 37 23.70 2.12 -4.34
C ALA A 37 23.44 2.89 -5.64
N ARG A 38 24.12 2.52 -6.74
CA ARG A 38 23.90 3.15 -8.05
C ARG A 38 22.50 2.93 -8.61
N ARG A 39 21.96 1.71 -8.52
CA ARG A 39 20.66 1.38 -9.10
C ARG A 39 19.49 2.06 -8.39
N PHE A 40 19.59 2.28 -7.09
CA PHE A 40 18.53 2.80 -6.24
C PHE A 40 18.85 4.16 -5.61
N ASN A 41 19.78 4.90 -6.22
CA ASN A 41 20.15 6.25 -5.78
C ASN A 41 20.45 6.32 -4.27
N ASN A 42 21.36 5.48 -3.80
CA ASN A 42 21.77 5.38 -2.40
C ASN A 42 20.61 5.12 -1.41
N THR A 43 19.55 4.44 -1.88
CA THR A 43 18.39 4.11 -1.04
C THR A 43 18.29 2.60 -0.87
N LEU A 44 17.97 2.13 0.33
CA LEU A 44 17.62 0.73 0.58
C LEU A 44 16.28 0.42 -0.11
N PRO A 45 16.25 -0.50 -1.12
CA PRO A 45 15.07 -0.66 -1.98
C PRO A 45 14.00 -1.59 -1.41
N TYR A 46 14.04 -1.91 -0.13
CA TYR A 46 13.05 -2.78 0.51
C TYR A 46 12.84 -2.43 1.98
N LEU A 47 11.72 -2.91 2.51
CA LEU A 47 11.40 -2.92 3.92
C LEU A 47 11.02 -4.35 4.32
N PHE A 48 11.77 -4.96 5.22
CA PHE A 48 11.49 -6.29 5.74
C PHE A 48 10.90 -6.18 7.16
N LYS A 49 9.74 -6.83 7.37
CA LYS A 49 9.05 -6.86 8.66
C LYS A 49 8.70 -8.28 9.04
N VAL A 50 8.76 -8.58 10.33
CA VAL A 50 8.07 -9.72 10.93
C VAL A 50 6.74 -9.21 11.47
N LEU A 51 5.65 -9.84 11.06
CA LEU A 51 4.30 -9.49 11.46
C LEU A 51 3.74 -10.56 12.40
N ALA A 52 3.12 -10.14 13.48
CA ALA A 52 2.33 -10.97 14.37
C ALA A 52 0.93 -10.34 14.44
N ALA A 53 0.09 -10.67 13.45
CA ALA A 53 -1.24 -10.10 13.33
C ALA A 53 -2.26 -10.97 14.09
N GLU A 54 -2.97 -10.39 15.04
CA GLU A 54 -4.06 -11.05 15.76
C GLU A 54 -5.31 -11.19 14.89
N GLN A 55 -5.51 -10.27 13.94
CA GLN A 55 -6.64 -10.24 13.03
C GLN A 55 -6.15 -10.05 11.58
N PRO A 56 -6.95 -10.44 10.57
CA PRO A 56 -6.62 -10.16 9.18
C PRO A 56 -6.37 -8.67 8.95
N LEU A 57 -5.31 -8.36 8.21
CA LEU A 57 -5.00 -6.99 7.83
C LEU A 57 -6.02 -6.47 6.82
N SER A 58 -6.24 -5.15 6.83
CA SER A 58 -7.11 -4.52 5.83
C SER A 58 -6.58 -4.69 4.40
N ILE A 59 -7.48 -4.80 3.44
CA ILE A 59 -7.10 -4.76 2.03
C ILE A 59 -6.59 -3.35 1.69
N GLN A 60 -5.43 -3.29 1.02
CA GLN A 60 -4.83 -2.06 0.54
C GLN A 60 -4.64 -2.13 -0.97
N ALA A 61 -5.07 -1.10 -1.69
CA ALA A 61 -4.81 -0.94 -3.11
C ALA A 61 -3.55 -0.09 -3.30
N HIS A 62 -2.49 -0.71 -3.82
CA HIS A 62 -1.26 0.00 -4.15
C HIS A 62 -1.25 0.41 -5.63
N PRO A 63 -0.84 1.65 -5.94
CA PRO A 63 -0.71 2.09 -7.32
C PRO A 63 0.42 1.34 -8.03
N ASN A 64 0.31 1.13 -9.33
CA ASN A 64 1.44 0.72 -10.15
C ASN A 64 2.45 1.90 -10.28
N ARG A 65 3.60 1.66 -10.95
CA ARG A 65 4.69 2.66 -11.06
C ARG A 65 4.23 3.96 -11.74
N GLU A 66 3.46 3.85 -12.80
CA GLU A 66 2.96 5.00 -13.55
C GLU A 66 1.91 5.78 -12.75
N GLN A 67 0.98 5.08 -12.13
CA GLN A 67 -0.03 5.68 -11.25
C GLN A 67 0.60 6.37 -10.04
N ALA A 68 1.62 5.77 -9.42
CA ALA A 68 2.32 6.37 -8.28
C ALA A 68 2.98 7.69 -8.68
N LYS A 69 3.70 7.71 -9.81
CA LYS A 69 4.36 8.90 -10.32
C LYS A 69 3.34 9.98 -10.71
N ASN A 70 2.35 9.64 -11.52
CA ASN A 70 1.35 10.59 -12.00
C ASN A 70 0.50 11.16 -10.84
N GLY A 71 0.18 10.33 -9.85
CA GLY A 71 -0.55 10.75 -8.66
C GLY A 71 0.27 11.71 -7.79
N PHE A 72 1.55 11.41 -7.59
CA PHE A 72 2.46 12.28 -6.84
C PHE A 72 2.65 13.63 -7.53
N ASP A 73 2.97 13.63 -8.84
CA ASP A 73 3.16 14.85 -9.63
C ASP A 73 1.87 15.71 -9.66
N ARG A 74 0.70 15.08 -9.73
CA ARG A 74 -0.58 15.79 -9.70
C ARG A 74 -0.81 16.48 -8.35
N GLU A 75 -0.65 15.77 -7.22
CA GLU A 75 -0.87 16.34 -5.88
C GLU A 75 0.16 17.42 -5.54
N ASP A 76 1.39 17.32 -6.08
CA ASP A 76 2.39 18.39 -5.99
C ASP A 76 1.96 19.63 -6.79
N HIS A 77 1.44 19.43 -8.01
CA HIS A 77 0.95 20.54 -8.85
C HIS A 77 -0.27 21.23 -8.24
N GLU A 78 -1.13 20.47 -7.57
CA GLU A 78 -2.28 20.99 -6.80
C GLU A 78 -1.87 21.69 -5.50
N GLY A 79 -0.59 21.64 -5.13
CA GLY A 79 -0.04 22.27 -3.93
C GLY A 79 -0.43 21.59 -2.62
N ILE A 80 -0.83 20.30 -2.66
CA ILE A 80 -1.18 19.53 -1.46
C ILE A 80 0.09 19.18 -0.70
N PRO A 81 0.29 19.65 0.55
CA PRO A 81 1.49 19.37 1.31
C PRO A 81 1.69 17.87 1.58
N LEU A 82 2.94 17.40 1.60
CA LEU A 82 3.27 15.99 1.93
C LEU A 82 2.75 15.53 3.30
N THR A 83 2.54 16.49 4.22
CA THR A 83 2.04 16.24 5.57
C THR A 83 0.52 16.33 5.69
N ALA A 84 -0.19 16.73 4.64
CA ALA A 84 -1.63 16.85 4.66
C ALA A 84 -2.30 15.47 4.87
N SER A 85 -3.39 15.44 5.64
CA SER A 85 -4.12 14.22 5.95
C SER A 85 -4.81 13.61 4.75
N ASP A 86 -5.21 14.42 3.79
CA ASP A 86 -5.89 14.10 2.55
C ASP A 86 -4.92 13.79 1.39
N ARG A 87 -3.61 13.96 1.59
CA ARG A 87 -2.60 13.56 0.61
C ARG A 87 -2.50 12.04 0.49
N ASN A 88 -2.81 11.51 -0.70
CA ASN A 88 -2.75 10.07 -0.99
C ASN A 88 -1.34 9.62 -1.40
N TYR A 89 -0.67 10.39 -2.26
CA TYR A 89 0.63 10.03 -2.83
C TYR A 89 1.76 10.78 -2.10
N LYS A 90 2.33 10.13 -1.07
CA LYS A 90 3.40 10.70 -0.24
C LYS A 90 4.81 10.52 -0.82
N ASP A 91 4.94 9.70 -1.84
CA ASP A 91 6.13 9.48 -2.66
C ASP A 91 5.71 9.03 -4.08
N ASP A 92 6.63 9.07 -5.03
CA ASP A 92 6.43 8.69 -6.43
C ASP A 92 6.62 7.19 -6.70
N ARG A 93 6.73 6.37 -5.63
CA ARG A 93 7.13 4.97 -5.73
C ARG A 93 5.94 4.02 -5.62
N HIS A 94 5.91 3.03 -6.51
CA HIS A 94 5.02 1.88 -6.34
C HIS A 94 5.49 1.01 -5.17
N LYS A 95 4.56 0.28 -4.55
CA LYS A 95 4.81 -0.53 -3.35
C LYS A 95 4.48 -2.01 -3.60
N PRO A 96 5.31 -2.74 -4.35
CA PRO A 96 5.13 -4.19 -4.45
C PRO A 96 5.37 -4.81 -3.07
N GLU A 97 4.43 -5.64 -2.63
CA GLU A 97 4.49 -6.31 -1.35
C GLU A 97 4.40 -7.83 -1.53
N CYS A 98 5.04 -8.55 -0.62
CA CYS A 98 4.99 -10.00 -0.55
C CYS A 98 4.91 -10.43 0.91
N ILE A 99 4.00 -11.34 1.24
CA ILE A 99 3.88 -11.97 2.55
C ILE A 99 4.28 -13.43 2.44
N CYS A 100 5.14 -13.88 3.34
CA CYS A 100 5.49 -15.28 3.51
C CYS A 100 4.97 -15.75 4.87
N ALA A 101 3.98 -16.64 4.88
CA ALA A 101 3.42 -17.19 6.10
C ALA A 101 4.39 -18.20 6.73
N LEU A 102 4.76 -18.00 8.01
CA LEU A 102 5.57 -18.92 8.81
C LEU A 102 4.70 -19.84 9.68
N THR A 103 3.49 -19.44 9.94
CA THR A 103 2.44 -20.16 10.70
C THR A 103 1.11 -20.01 9.98
N PRO A 104 0.01 -20.67 10.37
CA PRO A 104 -1.31 -20.38 9.82
C PRO A 104 -1.60 -18.88 9.88
N PHE A 105 -1.94 -18.31 8.72
CA PHE A 105 -2.13 -16.86 8.56
C PHE A 105 -3.40 -16.58 7.74
N TRP A 106 -4.26 -15.72 8.25
CA TRP A 106 -5.48 -15.29 7.59
C TRP A 106 -5.25 -13.94 6.90
N ALA A 107 -5.52 -13.89 5.61
CA ALA A 107 -5.38 -12.68 4.81
C ALA A 107 -6.62 -12.45 3.94
N MET A 108 -6.90 -11.19 3.64
CA MET A 108 -7.88 -10.79 2.63
C MET A 108 -7.12 -10.40 1.36
N GLU A 109 -7.49 -11.02 0.24
CA GLU A 109 -6.86 -10.76 -1.07
C GLU A 109 -7.92 -10.57 -2.15
N GLY A 110 -7.92 -9.37 -2.74
CA GLY A 110 -8.84 -9.03 -3.83
C GLY A 110 -10.32 -8.99 -3.42
N PHE A 111 -11.16 -8.96 -4.43
CA PHE A 111 -12.61 -8.98 -4.27
C PHE A 111 -13.18 -10.32 -4.74
N ARG A 112 -14.30 -10.72 -4.18
CA ARG A 112 -15.05 -11.90 -4.61
C ARG A 112 -15.54 -11.73 -6.06
N PRO A 113 -15.82 -12.82 -6.78
CA PRO A 113 -16.55 -12.74 -8.04
C PRO A 113 -17.86 -11.96 -7.87
N ILE A 114 -18.21 -11.14 -8.87
CA ILE A 114 -19.38 -10.24 -8.79
C ILE A 114 -20.67 -11.03 -8.48
N THR A 115 -20.84 -12.21 -9.04
CA THR A 115 -22.01 -13.09 -8.78
C THR A 115 -22.13 -13.43 -7.30
N GLU A 116 -21.05 -13.86 -6.66
CA GLU A 116 -21.01 -14.19 -5.23
C GLU A 116 -21.24 -12.93 -4.37
N MET A 117 -20.66 -11.80 -4.77
CA MET A 117 -20.88 -10.52 -4.09
C MET A 117 -22.36 -10.13 -4.11
N VAL A 118 -23.00 -10.23 -5.26
CA VAL A 118 -24.43 -9.90 -5.43
C VAL A 118 -25.30 -10.81 -4.56
N GLU A 119 -25.03 -12.11 -4.49
CA GLU A 119 -25.76 -13.06 -3.64
C GLU A 119 -25.65 -12.67 -2.16
N LEU A 120 -24.43 -12.48 -1.66
CA LEU A 120 -24.18 -12.12 -0.26
C LEU A 120 -24.77 -10.76 0.10
N LEU A 121 -24.57 -9.75 -0.74
CA LEU A 121 -25.08 -8.41 -0.51
C LEU A 121 -26.60 -8.34 -0.59
N SER A 122 -27.24 -9.09 -1.49
CA SER A 122 -28.71 -9.14 -1.58
C SER A 122 -29.35 -9.72 -0.31
N ALA A 123 -28.64 -10.60 0.39
CA ALA A 123 -29.12 -11.20 1.64
C ALA A 123 -28.87 -10.31 2.88
N ALA A 124 -27.82 -9.49 2.88
CA ALA A 124 -27.32 -8.81 4.08
C ALA A 124 -27.39 -7.27 4.02
N CYS A 125 -27.76 -6.68 2.87
CA CYS A 125 -27.45 -5.28 2.62
C CYS A 125 -28.47 -4.27 3.12
N PRO A 126 -28.03 -3.10 3.62
CA PRO A 126 -28.87 -1.96 3.91
C PRO A 126 -29.60 -1.46 2.66
N LYS A 127 -30.84 -0.97 2.83
CA LYS A 127 -31.65 -0.39 1.75
C LYS A 127 -30.92 0.71 0.95
N ALA A 128 -29.99 1.41 1.59
CA ALA A 128 -29.19 2.48 0.96
C ALA A 128 -28.32 2.02 -0.23
N LEU A 129 -27.95 0.74 -0.30
CA LEU A 129 -27.16 0.18 -1.41
C LEU A 129 -28.00 -0.57 -2.45
N GLY A 130 -29.32 -0.64 -2.30
CA GLY A 130 -30.20 -1.42 -3.19
C GLY A 130 -29.99 -1.09 -4.66
N ASP A 131 -30.00 0.20 -5.02
CA ASP A 131 -29.80 0.64 -6.41
C ASP A 131 -28.43 0.31 -6.96
N ALA A 132 -27.39 0.42 -6.12
CA ALA A 132 -26.02 0.09 -6.50
C ALA A 132 -25.81 -1.41 -6.72
N ILE A 133 -26.49 -2.25 -5.92
CA ILE A 133 -26.49 -3.72 -6.08
C ILE A 133 -27.24 -4.10 -7.36
N GLU A 134 -28.39 -3.50 -7.59
CA GLU A 134 -29.17 -3.78 -8.80
C GLU A 134 -28.40 -3.37 -10.06
N PHE A 135 -27.73 -2.23 -10.01
CA PHE A 135 -26.83 -1.81 -11.09
C PHE A 135 -25.67 -2.82 -11.29
N LEU A 136 -25.08 -3.33 -10.22
CA LEU A 136 -24.00 -4.33 -10.26
C LEU A 136 -24.48 -5.66 -10.88
N LYS A 137 -25.72 -6.09 -10.58
CA LYS A 137 -26.35 -7.28 -11.19
C LYS A 137 -26.47 -7.16 -12.71
N GLN A 138 -26.92 -6.00 -13.17
CA GLN A 138 -27.13 -5.72 -14.60
C GLN A 138 -25.82 -5.47 -15.34
N ASN A 139 -24.79 -5.03 -14.65
CA ASN A 139 -23.50 -4.64 -15.20
C ASN A 139 -22.35 -5.38 -14.50
N SER A 140 -22.25 -6.69 -14.71
CA SER A 140 -21.23 -7.58 -14.14
C SER A 140 -19.84 -7.34 -14.76
N SER A 141 -19.44 -6.09 -14.97
CA SER A 141 -18.17 -5.65 -15.54
C SER A 141 -17.39 -4.77 -14.55
N GLY A 142 -16.16 -4.40 -14.89
CA GLY A 142 -15.35 -3.47 -14.09
C GLY A 142 -16.06 -2.15 -13.80
N ASN A 143 -16.82 -1.60 -14.75
CA ASN A 143 -17.58 -0.36 -14.55
C ASN A 143 -18.73 -0.52 -13.52
N GLY A 144 -19.41 -1.66 -13.54
CA GLY A 144 -20.47 -1.96 -12.57
C GLY A 144 -19.90 -2.07 -11.16
N PHE A 145 -18.77 -2.76 -11.02
CA PHE A 145 -18.06 -2.87 -9.76
C PHE A 145 -17.55 -1.52 -9.24
N GLN A 146 -16.97 -0.69 -10.11
CA GLN A 146 -16.50 0.64 -9.74
C GLN A 146 -17.62 1.50 -9.16
N ARG A 147 -18.76 1.60 -9.84
CA ARG A 147 -19.92 2.37 -9.35
C ARG A 147 -20.48 1.84 -8.03
N PHE A 148 -20.54 0.53 -7.88
CA PHE A 148 -20.93 -0.08 -6.61
C PHE A 148 -19.97 0.32 -5.49
N PHE A 149 -18.65 0.23 -5.75
CA PHE A 149 -17.64 0.56 -4.75
C PHE A 149 -17.65 2.07 -4.39
N GLU A 150 -17.85 2.96 -5.37
CA GLU A 150 -18.01 4.39 -5.14
C GLU A 150 -19.24 4.66 -4.23
N ALA A 151 -20.38 4.03 -4.50
CA ALA A 151 -21.57 4.15 -3.65
C ALA A 151 -21.32 3.65 -2.22
N LEU A 152 -20.59 2.54 -2.07
CA LEU A 152 -20.22 1.98 -0.76
C LEU A 152 -19.33 2.92 0.05
N MET A 153 -18.40 3.62 -0.60
CA MET A 153 -17.45 4.53 0.05
C MET A 153 -18.06 5.90 0.39
N THR A 154 -19.26 6.21 -0.09
CA THR A 154 -19.96 7.48 0.14
C THR A 154 -21.16 7.37 1.10
N LEU A 155 -21.36 6.18 1.69
CA LEU A 155 -22.34 5.96 2.77
C LEU A 155 -21.85 6.56 4.08
#